data_009f071703a8d54fcc8dd5e7ce53f30e
#
_entry.id   009f071703a8d54fcc8dd5e7ce53f30e
#
_cell.length_a   1.000
_cell.length_b   1.000
_cell.length_c   1.000
_cell.angle_alpha   90.00
_cell.angle_beta   90.00
_cell.angle_gamma   90.00
#
_symmetry.space_group_name_H-M   'P 1'
#
loop_
_entity.id
_entity.type
_entity.pdbx_description
1 polymer ?
#
loop_
_entity_poly.entity_id
_entity_poly.type
_entity_poly.pdbx_seq_one_letter_code
_entity_poly.pdbx_strand_id
1 'polypeptide(L)'
;MRSFKLSPGFARLWGPLVGLALVAALVVPAIYWAERSSLDAWSRKTERFSPKEPVRHIFQFEGLGTPATISTAEATLADDEPVIGIGAAGKFRAYHERSMSGKTRHVLNDVLGGKAVTVTYCDIADCARAYGGVEQSSPLNVALAGLDAGGMLLSVGNVVYYQKTAEIADPVRDKAAPPFPYASFPLTRTTWGEWKSRHPETDVFVHDAPKTPDR
;
A
#
# COMPACT_ATOMS: atom_id res chain seq x y z
N MET A 1 9.40 -49.72 53.48
CA MET A 1 9.20 -48.36 52.93
C MET A 1 10.53 -47.68 52.81
N ARG A 2 11.10 -47.53 51.59
CA ARG A 2 12.37 -46.81 51.39
C ARG A 2 12.05 -45.36 51.02
N SER A 3 12.38 -44.44 51.87
CA SER A 3 12.25 -43.02 51.65
C SER A 3 13.31 -42.56 50.66
N PHE A 4 12.87 -42.11 49.45
CA PHE A 4 13.76 -41.53 48.44
C PHE A 4 14.05 -40.07 48.84
N LYS A 5 15.23 -39.79 49.38
CA LYS A 5 15.72 -38.42 49.60
C LYS A 5 16.32 -37.94 48.31
N LEU A 6 15.62 -37.00 47.61
CA LEU A 6 16.17 -36.24 46.52
C LEU A 6 17.36 -35.40 46.97
N SER A 7 18.49 -35.45 46.28
CA SER A 7 19.68 -34.69 46.60
C SER A 7 19.46 -33.20 46.37
N PRO A 8 20.00 -32.32 47.25
CA PRO A 8 19.79 -30.87 47.13
C PRO A 8 20.40 -30.21 45.88
N GLY A 9 21.25 -30.91 45.12
CA GLY A 9 21.81 -30.42 43.86
C GLY A 9 20.82 -30.48 42.68
N PHE A 10 19.84 -31.39 42.76
CA PHE A 10 18.88 -31.59 41.67
C PHE A 10 17.84 -30.44 41.62
N ALA A 11 17.47 -29.87 42.75
CA ALA A 11 16.49 -28.79 42.83
C ALA A 11 17.04 -27.43 42.33
N ARG A 12 18.36 -27.22 42.29
CA ARG A 12 18.97 -25.98 41.85
C ARG A 12 19.01 -25.81 40.30
N LEU A 13 19.05 -26.92 39.57
CA LEU A 13 19.09 -26.93 38.10
C LEU A 13 17.69 -26.92 37.45
N TRP A 14 16.68 -27.43 38.14
CA TRP A 14 15.33 -27.55 37.61
C TRP A 14 14.44 -26.33 37.86
N GLY A 15 14.73 -25.53 38.87
CA GLY A 15 13.97 -24.32 39.21
C GLY A 15 13.86 -23.34 38.04
N PRO A 16 14.98 -22.91 37.42
CA PRO A 16 14.95 -21.97 36.33
C PRO A 16 14.29 -22.58 35.04
N LEU A 17 14.48 -23.88 34.78
CA LEU A 17 13.87 -24.54 33.61
C LEU A 17 12.35 -24.68 33.75
N VAL A 18 11.85 -24.98 34.93
CA VAL A 18 10.40 -25.02 35.24
C VAL A 18 9.81 -23.61 35.16
N GLY A 19 10.53 -22.57 35.65
CA GLY A 19 10.12 -21.18 35.53
C GLY A 19 10.02 -20.73 34.07
N LEU A 20 11.01 -21.09 33.24
CA LEU A 20 11.02 -20.77 31.81
C LEU A 20 9.87 -21.47 31.06
N ALA A 21 9.60 -22.73 31.38
CA ALA A 21 8.51 -23.50 30.79
C ALA A 21 7.13 -22.92 31.16
N LEU A 22 6.95 -22.45 32.39
CA LEU A 22 5.71 -21.81 32.84
C LEU A 22 5.50 -20.43 32.15
N VAL A 23 6.56 -19.65 32.02
CA VAL A 23 6.50 -18.36 31.30
C VAL A 23 6.16 -18.61 29.82
N ALA A 24 6.82 -19.56 29.18
CA ALA A 24 6.52 -19.90 27.79
C ALA A 24 5.08 -20.42 27.62
N ALA A 25 4.58 -21.22 28.54
CA ALA A 25 3.21 -21.74 28.50
C ALA A 25 2.11 -20.67 28.66
N LEU A 26 2.44 -19.53 29.24
CA LEU A 26 1.49 -18.40 29.41
C LEU A 26 1.68 -17.32 28.36
N VAL A 27 2.91 -17.01 27.99
CA VAL A 27 3.24 -15.92 27.06
C VAL A 27 2.94 -16.30 25.61
N VAL A 28 3.29 -17.53 25.20
CA VAL A 28 3.06 -17.98 23.82
C VAL A 28 1.57 -18.00 23.46
N PRO A 29 0.66 -18.57 24.27
CA PRO A 29 -0.78 -18.50 23.99
C PRO A 29 -1.33 -17.07 24.03
N ALA A 30 -0.80 -16.20 24.91
CA ALA A 30 -1.25 -14.81 24.99
C ALA A 30 -0.86 -14.03 23.74
N ILE A 31 0.36 -14.20 23.22
CA ILE A 31 0.80 -13.59 21.96
C ILE A 31 -0.04 -14.15 20.81
N TYR A 32 -0.22 -15.46 20.72
CA TYR A 32 -1.03 -16.09 19.68
C TYR A 32 -2.49 -15.61 19.72
N TRP A 33 -3.05 -15.41 20.91
CA TRP A 33 -4.41 -14.89 21.10
C TRP A 33 -4.51 -13.42 20.71
N ALA A 34 -3.51 -12.62 21.04
CA ALA A 34 -3.45 -11.21 20.66
C ALA A 34 -3.33 -11.02 19.14
N GLU A 35 -2.48 -11.82 18.47
CA GLU A 35 -2.38 -11.81 17.01
C GLU A 35 -3.68 -12.26 16.35
N ARG A 36 -4.30 -13.34 16.83
CA ARG A 36 -5.56 -13.84 16.28
C ARG A 36 -6.71 -12.86 16.50
N SER A 37 -6.78 -12.22 17.67
CA SER A 37 -7.80 -11.19 17.93
C SER A 37 -7.61 -9.93 17.09
N SER A 38 -6.37 -9.56 16.75
CA SER A 38 -6.10 -8.43 15.85
C SER A 38 -6.45 -8.75 14.39
N LEU A 39 -6.17 -9.96 13.93
CA LEU A 39 -6.58 -10.45 12.60
C LEU A 39 -8.11 -10.54 12.49
N ASP A 40 -8.80 -11.05 13.53
CA ASP A 40 -10.26 -11.11 13.57
C ASP A 40 -10.90 -9.73 13.66
N ALA A 41 -10.26 -8.77 14.32
CA ALA A 41 -10.72 -7.39 14.36
C ALA A 41 -10.53 -6.70 13.00
N TRP A 42 -9.44 -7.02 12.30
CA TRP A 42 -9.18 -6.52 10.95
C TRP A 42 -10.13 -7.14 9.93
N SER A 43 -10.37 -8.45 9.98
CA SER A 43 -11.32 -9.12 9.07
C SER A 43 -12.74 -8.63 9.28
N ARG A 44 -13.18 -8.42 10.53
CA ARG A 44 -14.49 -7.81 10.83
C ARG A 44 -14.62 -6.36 10.36
N LYS A 45 -13.52 -5.63 10.30
CA LYS A 45 -13.50 -4.26 9.74
C LYS A 45 -13.64 -4.30 8.22
N THR A 46 -13.01 -5.26 7.55
CA THR A 46 -13.16 -5.47 6.09
C THR A 46 -14.52 -6.04 5.73
N GLU A 47 -15.09 -6.93 6.53
CA GLU A 47 -16.46 -7.45 6.32
C GLU A 47 -17.54 -6.36 6.44
N ARG A 48 -17.35 -5.33 7.29
CA ARG A 48 -18.27 -4.19 7.36
C ARG A 48 -18.26 -3.32 6.10
N PHE A 49 -17.19 -3.38 5.30
CA PHE A 49 -17.07 -2.65 4.04
C PHE A 49 -17.32 -3.53 2.81
N SER A 50 -17.65 -4.82 2.99
CA SER A 50 -18.16 -5.65 1.91
C SER A 50 -19.68 -5.50 1.88
N PRO A 51 -20.24 -4.59 1.08
CA PRO A 51 -21.68 -4.43 1.00
C PRO A 51 -22.26 -5.73 0.44
N LYS A 52 -23.35 -6.20 1.05
CA LYS A 52 -24.11 -7.37 0.59
C LYS A 52 -24.65 -7.18 -0.83
N GLU A 53 -24.70 -5.94 -1.28
CA GLU A 53 -24.97 -5.54 -2.67
C GLU A 53 -23.85 -4.60 -3.14
N PRO A 54 -23.44 -4.70 -4.41
CA PRO A 54 -22.43 -3.80 -4.96
C PRO A 54 -22.96 -2.37 -4.94
N VAL A 55 -22.47 -1.56 -4.01
CA VAL A 55 -22.84 -0.15 -3.92
C VAL A 55 -21.84 0.63 -4.74
N ARG A 56 -22.35 1.33 -5.74
CA ARG A 56 -21.60 2.24 -6.57
C ARG A 56 -21.63 3.64 -5.96
N HIS A 57 -20.46 4.13 -5.54
CA HIS A 57 -20.29 5.48 -5.05
C HIS A 57 -19.52 6.28 -6.10
N ILE A 58 -20.20 7.23 -6.73
CA ILE A 58 -19.56 8.16 -7.67
C ILE A 58 -19.22 9.44 -6.93
N PHE A 59 -17.96 9.78 -6.96
CA PHE A 59 -17.41 11.06 -6.51
C PHE A 59 -16.17 11.34 -7.36
N GLN A 60 -15.79 12.59 -7.51
CA GLN A 60 -14.62 12.94 -8.30
C GLN A 60 -13.62 13.72 -7.43
N PHE A 61 -12.39 13.25 -7.43
CA PHE A 61 -11.25 13.98 -6.92
C PHE A 61 -10.19 14.01 -8.01
N GLU A 62 -9.71 15.19 -8.32
CA GLU A 62 -8.55 15.32 -9.21
C GLU A 62 -7.38 14.54 -8.64
N GLY A 63 -6.64 13.85 -9.51
CA GLY A 63 -5.38 13.23 -9.12
C GLY A 63 -4.37 14.29 -8.69
N LEU A 64 -3.57 13.98 -7.69
CA LEU A 64 -2.44 14.82 -7.34
C LEU A 64 -1.51 14.89 -8.55
N GLY A 65 -1.03 16.09 -8.90
CA GLY A 65 0.01 16.29 -9.91
C GLY A 65 1.35 15.70 -9.48
N THR A 66 2.43 16.08 -10.13
CA THR A 66 3.78 15.60 -9.76
C THR A 66 3.99 15.76 -8.25
N PRO A 67 4.11 14.66 -7.51
CA PRO A 67 4.19 14.72 -6.06
C PRO A 67 5.53 15.28 -5.60
N ALA A 68 5.52 16.02 -4.50
CA ALA A 68 6.75 16.33 -3.79
C ALA A 68 7.35 15.04 -3.22
N THR A 69 8.65 14.84 -3.43
CA THR A 69 9.38 13.66 -2.96
C THR A 69 10.54 14.07 -2.08
N ILE A 70 11.02 13.14 -1.28
CA ILE A 70 12.23 13.28 -0.47
C ILE A 70 13.26 12.23 -0.90
N SER A 71 14.53 12.54 -0.68
CA SER A 71 15.62 11.62 -0.98
C SER A 71 15.61 10.41 -0.02
N THR A 72 16.31 9.34 -0.42
CA THR A 72 16.54 8.17 0.45
C THR A 72 17.15 8.55 1.81
N ALA A 73 18.04 9.55 1.83
CA ALA A 73 18.72 9.99 3.04
C ALA A 73 17.79 10.77 4.00
N GLU A 74 16.76 11.45 3.47
CA GLU A 74 15.78 12.22 4.25
C GLU A 74 14.59 11.36 4.68
N ALA A 75 14.38 10.22 4.04
CA ALA A 75 13.25 9.36 4.32
C ALA A 75 13.39 8.66 5.68
N THR A 76 12.42 8.87 6.56
CA THR A 76 12.34 8.24 7.89
C THR A 76 11.42 7.01 7.91
N LEU A 77 11.11 6.43 6.73
CA LEU A 77 10.31 5.21 6.62
C LEU A 77 11.07 4.02 7.20
N ALA A 78 10.35 3.17 7.93
CA ALA A 78 10.88 1.87 8.36
C ALA A 78 11.09 0.95 7.14
N ASP A 79 12.04 0.03 7.24
CA ASP A 79 12.41 -0.83 6.10
C ASP A 79 11.28 -1.78 5.65
N ASP A 80 10.34 -2.09 6.53
CA ASP A 80 9.17 -2.95 6.28
C ASP A 80 7.94 -2.19 5.74
N GLU A 81 7.99 -0.85 5.64
CA GLU A 81 6.87 -0.08 5.10
C GLU A 81 6.62 -0.40 3.62
N PRO A 82 5.34 -0.66 3.23
CA PRO A 82 5.00 -1.03 1.88
C PRO A 82 5.08 0.16 0.92
N VAL A 83 5.70 -0.07 -0.23
CA VAL A 83 5.86 0.94 -1.28
C VAL A 83 5.53 0.37 -2.66
N ILE A 84 5.11 1.25 -3.55
CA ILE A 84 4.96 1.00 -4.98
C ILE A 84 6.14 1.65 -5.68
N GLY A 85 7.01 0.84 -6.27
CA GLY A 85 8.18 1.31 -7.00
C GLY A 85 7.92 1.43 -8.50
N ILE A 86 8.36 2.52 -9.10
CA ILE A 86 8.32 2.80 -10.54
C ILE A 86 9.74 3.13 -11.03
N GLY A 87 10.10 2.58 -12.20
CA GLY A 87 11.30 2.95 -12.92
C GLY A 87 10.99 3.46 -14.32
N ALA A 88 11.52 4.61 -14.71
CA ALA A 88 11.35 5.20 -16.03
C ALA A 88 12.62 5.92 -16.46
N ALA A 89 13.13 5.61 -17.66
CA ALA A 89 14.33 6.25 -18.25
C ALA A 89 15.53 6.33 -17.28
N GLY A 90 15.78 5.26 -16.51
CA GLY A 90 16.89 5.19 -15.54
C GLY A 90 16.66 5.96 -14.24
N LYS A 91 15.48 6.57 -14.05
CA LYS A 91 15.06 7.17 -12.79
C LYS A 91 14.13 6.23 -12.04
N PHE A 92 14.22 6.23 -10.71
CA PHE A 92 13.44 5.37 -9.84
C PHE A 92 12.75 6.20 -8.76
N ARG A 93 11.49 5.86 -8.46
CA ARG A 93 10.69 6.52 -7.43
C ARG A 93 9.84 5.50 -6.69
N ALA A 94 9.77 5.63 -5.37
CA ALA A 94 8.85 4.90 -4.54
C ALA A 94 7.65 5.77 -4.15
N TYR A 95 6.49 5.15 -4.00
CA TYR A 95 5.27 5.79 -3.49
C TYR A 95 4.83 4.99 -2.26
N HIS A 96 4.87 5.60 -1.08
CA HIS A 96 4.48 4.97 0.16
C HIS A 96 2.97 4.71 0.18
N GLU A 97 2.55 3.44 0.28
CA GLU A 97 1.14 3.03 0.12
C GLU A 97 0.22 3.72 1.14
N ARG A 98 0.64 3.80 2.41
CA ARG A 98 -0.13 4.49 3.45
C ARG A 98 -0.31 5.99 3.13
N SER A 99 0.69 6.62 2.54
CA SER A 99 0.59 8.02 2.10
C SER A 99 -0.39 8.21 0.96
N MET A 100 -0.59 7.17 0.14
CA MET A 100 -1.57 7.18 -0.95
C MET A 100 -3.01 6.92 -0.48
N SER A 101 -3.23 6.41 0.74
CA SER A 101 -4.58 6.09 1.26
C SER A 101 -5.43 7.30 1.67
N GLY A 102 -5.08 8.49 1.23
CA GLY A 102 -5.86 9.72 1.49
C GLY A 102 -6.76 10.11 0.32
N LYS A 103 -7.91 10.73 0.59
CA LYS A 103 -8.97 11.06 -0.39
C LYS A 103 -8.48 11.66 -1.71
N THR A 104 -7.44 12.47 -1.71
CA THR A 104 -6.89 13.14 -2.89
C THR A 104 -5.58 12.53 -3.38
N ARG A 105 -5.15 11.41 -2.81
CA ARG A 105 -3.82 10.82 -3.06
C ARG A 105 -3.86 9.40 -3.61
N HIS A 106 -5.04 8.83 -3.81
CA HIS A 106 -5.20 7.51 -4.43
C HIS A 106 -4.73 7.48 -5.90
N VAL A 107 -4.65 8.67 -6.53
CA VAL A 107 -4.19 8.85 -7.91
C VAL A 107 -3.11 9.92 -7.92
N LEU A 108 -1.92 9.55 -8.33
CA LEU A 108 -0.76 10.44 -8.47
C LEU A 108 -0.37 10.51 -9.95
N ASN A 109 -0.51 11.68 -10.54
CA ASN A 109 -0.11 11.94 -11.92
C ASN A 109 1.31 12.53 -11.92
N ASP A 110 2.30 11.73 -12.22
CA ASP A 110 3.70 12.08 -12.09
C ASP A 110 4.42 12.20 -13.43
N VAL A 111 5.59 12.80 -13.42
CA VAL A 111 6.56 12.76 -14.52
C VAL A 111 7.89 12.25 -13.99
N LEU A 112 8.27 11.05 -14.38
CA LEU A 112 9.50 10.41 -13.96
C LEU A 112 10.41 10.15 -15.17
N GLY A 113 11.62 10.69 -15.15
CA GLY A 113 12.56 10.54 -16.25
C GLY A 113 12.02 11.05 -17.61
N GLY A 114 11.21 12.10 -17.62
CA GLY A 114 10.58 12.66 -18.83
C GLY A 114 9.39 11.85 -19.34
N LYS A 115 8.94 10.82 -18.60
CA LYS A 115 7.75 10.03 -18.94
C LYS A 115 6.61 10.32 -17.96
N ALA A 116 5.45 10.65 -18.50
CA ALA A 116 4.25 10.81 -17.67
C ALA A 116 3.73 9.44 -17.24
N VAL A 117 3.55 9.26 -15.95
CA VAL A 117 3.08 8.02 -15.33
C VAL A 117 2.04 8.36 -14.26
N THR A 118 0.89 7.72 -14.33
CA THR A 118 -0.08 7.76 -13.23
C THR A 118 0.07 6.51 -12.37
N VAL A 119 0.27 6.71 -11.07
CA VAL A 119 0.28 5.62 -10.07
C VAL A 119 -0.99 5.70 -9.26
N THR A 120 -1.66 4.58 -9.08
CA THR A 120 -2.93 4.49 -8.38
C THR A 120 -2.88 3.40 -7.31
N TYR A 121 -3.48 3.68 -6.15
CA TYR A 121 -3.60 2.72 -5.07
C TYR A 121 -5.00 2.77 -4.45
N CYS A 122 -5.66 1.63 -4.41
CA CYS A 122 -6.93 1.44 -3.71
C CYS A 122 -6.68 0.63 -2.44
N ASP A 123 -6.77 1.26 -1.29
CA ASP A 123 -6.58 0.63 0.03
C ASP A 123 -7.72 -0.33 0.41
N ILE A 124 -8.92 -0.14 -0.15
CA ILE A 124 -10.07 -1.03 0.06
C ILE A 124 -9.89 -2.35 -0.69
N ALA A 125 -9.46 -2.28 -1.96
CA ALA A 125 -9.26 -3.45 -2.81
C ALA A 125 -7.82 -4.00 -2.73
N ASP A 126 -6.94 -3.35 -1.97
CA ASP A 126 -5.49 -3.61 -1.92
C ASP A 126 -4.88 -3.75 -3.33
N CYS A 127 -5.22 -2.82 -4.20
CA CYS A 127 -4.88 -2.87 -5.62
C CYS A 127 -4.05 -1.66 -6.04
N ALA A 128 -2.84 -1.90 -6.51
CA ALA A 128 -1.98 -0.89 -7.15
C ALA A 128 -1.99 -1.08 -8.67
N ARG A 129 -2.02 0.04 -9.42
CA ARG A 129 -1.84 0.07 -10.88
C ARG A 129 -1.03 1.29 -11.27
N ALA A 130 -0.30 1.16 -12.36
CA ALA A 130 0.33 2.29 -13.03
C ALA A 130 -0.04 2.29 -14.51
N TYR A 131 -0.14 3.50 -15.06
CA TYR A 131 -0.52 3.73 -16.45
C TYR A 131 0.35 4.83 -17.04
N GLY A 132 0.55 4.80 -18.37
CA GLY A 132 1.28 5.87 -19.04
C GLY A 132 2.50 5.39 -19.81
N GLY A 133 3.67 5.96 -19.49
CA GLY A 133 4.90 5.74 -20.26
C GLY A 133 4.96 6.60 -21.53
N VAL A 134 4.05 7.57 -21.64
CA VAL A 134 4.05 8.55 -22.73
C VAL A 134 5.16 9.57 -22.47
N GLU A 135 5.95 9.86 -23.49
CA GLU A 135 6.97 10.91 -23.39
C GLU A 135 6.31 12.29 -23.45
N GLN A 136 6.22 12.94 -22.31
CA GLN A 136 5.72 14.29 -22.17
C GLN A 136 6.21 14.91 -20.86
N SER A 137 6.31 16.24 -20.87
CA SER A 137 6.78 17.02 -19.71
C SER A 137 5.69 17.37 -18.71
N SER A 138 4.43 17.11 -19.02
CA SER A 138 3.29 17.36 -18.13
C SER A 138 2.68 16.05 -17.64
N PRO A 139 2.16 16.02 -16.38
CA PRO A 139 1.44 14.86 -15.87
C PRO A 139 0.23 14.49 -16.72
N LEU A 140 -0.21 13.22 -16.60
CA LEU A 140 -1.51 12.79 -17.13
C LEU A 140 -2.65 13.41 -16.33
N ASN A 141 -3.87 13.32 -16.84
CA ASN A 141 -5.07 13.89 -16.22
C ASN A 141 -6.04 12.81 -15.72
N VAL A 142 -5.51 11.78 -15.10
CA VAL A 142 -6.35 10.74 -14.49
C VAL A 142 -6.86 11.23 -13.15
N ALA A 143 -8.15 11.04 -12.89
CA ALA A 143 -8.77 11.41 -11.62
C ALA A 143 -9.40 10.18 -10.93
N LEU A 144 -9.60 10.27 -9.63
CA LEU A 144 -10.39 9.33 -8.85
C LEU A 144 -11.88 9.61 -9.12
N ALA A 145 -12.63 8.60 -9.58
CA ALA A 145 -14.04 8.75 -9.94
C ALA A 145 -15.01 8.02 -9.00
N GLY A 146 -14.51 7.34 -7.99
CA GLY A 146 -15.37 6.68 -7.01
C GLY A 146 -14.99 5.23 -6.74
N LEU A 147 -15.98 4.49 -6.26
CA LEU A 147 -15.89 3.07 -5.92
C LEU A 147 -17.07 2.31 -6.55
N ASP A 148 -16.82 1.11 -7.01
CA ASP A 148 -17.84 0.18 -7.49
C ASP A 148 -17.46 -1.24 -7.05
N ALA A 149 -18.38 -1.93 -6.38
CA ALA A 149 -18.18 -3.28 -5.85
C ALA A 149 -16.84 -3.45 -5.07
N GLY A 150 -16.45 -2.42 -4.30
CA GLY A 150 -15.20 -2.41 -3.52
C GLY A 150 -13.93 -2.12 -4.32
N GLY A 151 -14.04 -1.91 -5.63
CA GLY A 151 -12.93 -1.51 -6.50
C GLY A 151 -12.95 -0.01 -6.83
N MET A 152 -11.78 0.55 -7.06
CA MET A 152 -11.63 1.97 -7.40
C MET A 152 -12.01 2.23 -8.86
N LEU A 153 -12.69 3.35 -9.07
CA LEU A 153 -12.98 3.91 -10.38
C LEU A 153 -12.06 5.08 -10.69
N LEU A 154 -11.60 5.14 -11.92
CA LEU A 154 -10.81 6.23 -12.48
C LEU A 154 -11.62 7.00 -13.50
N SER A 155 -11.32 8.26 -13.75
CA SER A 155 -11.84 8.99 -14.90
C SER A 155 -10.74 9.65 -15.72
N VAL A 156 -10.97 9.73 -17.01
CA VAL A 156 -10.23 10.56 -17.96
C VAL A 156 -11.24 11.36 -18.73
N GLY A 157 -11.23 12.66 -18.54
CA GLY A 157 -12.33 13.51 -19.02
C GLY A 157 -13.66 13.10 -18.37
N ASN A 158 -14.67 12.82 -19.19
CA ASN A 158 -16.02 12.45 -18.74
C ASN A 158 -16.26 10.93 -18.71
N VAL A 159 -15.26 10.11 -19.02
CA VAL A 159 -15.42 8.65 -19.08
C VAL A 159 -14.85 8.02 -17.82
N VAL A 160 -15.60 7.07 -17.25
CA VAL A 160 -15.25 6.36 -16.03
C VAL A 160 -14.81 4.93 -16.37
N TYR A 161 -13.73 4.49 -15.77
CA TYR A 161 -13.10 3.20 -16.00
C TYR A 161 -12.83 2.48 -14.67
N TYR A 162 -12.83 1.16 -14.71
CA TYR A 162 -12.33 0.36 -13.57
C TYR A 162 -10.80 0.45 -13.46
N GLN A 163 -10.29 0.80 -12.29
CA GLN A 163 -8.84 0.83 -12.04
C GLN A 163 -8.16 -0.50 -12.39
N LYS A 164 -8.78 -1.63 -12.04
CA LYS A 164 -8.16 -2.95 -12.17
C LYS A 164 -8.01 -3.42 -13.62
N THR A 165 -9.00 -3.14 -14.45
CA THR A 165 -9.10 -3.69 -15.83
C THR A 165 -8.94 -2.64 -16.92
N ALA A 166 -9.04 -1.34 -16.57
CA ALA A 166 -9.11 -0.23 -17.52
C ALA A 166 -10.34 -0.29 -18.46
N GLU A 167 -11.32 -1.14 -18.15
CA GLU A 167 -12.57 -1.23 -18.89
C GLU A 167 -13.52 -0.10 -18.51
N ILE A 168 -14.40 0.28 -19.43
CA ILE A 168 -15.43 1.29 -19.19
C ILE A 168 -16.39 0.79 -18.12
N ALA A 169 -16.60 1.61 -17.08
CA ALA A 169 -17.42 1.23 -15.94
C ALA A 169 -18.93 1.25 -16.21
N ASP A 170 -19.39 1.98 -17.22
CA ASP A 170 -20.78 2.03 -17.64
C ASP A 170 -20.90 1.93 -19.17
N PRO A 171 -20.74 0.73 -19.75
CA PRO A 171 -20.75 0.57 -21.20
C PRO A 171 -22.12 0.83 -21.83
N VAL A 172 -23.20 0.86 -21.05
CA VAL A 172 -24.54 1.17 -21.57
C VAL A 172 -24.72 2.67 -21.79
N ARG A 173 -24.32 3.47 -20.81
CA ARG A 173 -24.32 4.94 -20.90
C ARG A 173 -23.26 5.44 -21.86
N ASP A 174 -22.09 4.83 -21.82
CA ASP A 174 -20.89 5.32 -22.49
C ASP A 174 -20.56 4.49 -23.76
N LYS A 175 -21.60 4.06 -24.51
CA LYS A 175 -21.47 3.19 -25.72
C LYS A 175 -20.47 3.66 -26.78
N ALA A 176 -20.27 4.98 -26.89
CA ALA A 176 -19.34 5.59 -27.83
C ALA A 176 -18.05 6.07 -27.19
N ALA A 177 -17.85 5.75 -25.89
CA ALA A 177 -16.66 6.18 -25.19
C ALA A 177 -15.40 5.46 -25.73
N PRO A 178 -14.28 6.17 -25.82
CA PRO A 178 -13.01 5.54 -26.18
C PRO A 178 -12.55 4.58 -25.07
N PRO A 179 -11.73 3.57 -25.41
CA PRO A 179 -11.03 2.78 -24.41
C PRO A 179 -10.15 3.67 -23.54
N PHE A 180 -9.72 3.15 -22.39
CA PHE A 180 -8.78 3.87 -21.50
C PHE A 180 -7.52 4.26 -22.28
N PRO A 181 -7.16 5.55 -22.31
CA PRO A 181 -6.19 6.05 -23.30
C PRO A 181 -4.73 5.74 -22.96
N TYR A 182 -4.45 5.24 -21.75
CA TYR A 182 -3.08 5.01 -21.31
C TYR A 182 -2.80 3.52 -21.13
N ALA A 183 -1.66 3.08 -21.66
CA ALA A 183 -1.21 1.70 -21.48
C ALA A 183 -0.86 1.40 -20.01
N SER A 184 -0.98 0.13 -19.61
CA SER A 184 -0.47 -0.33 -18.32
C SER A 184 1.05 -0.11 -18.27
N PHE A 185 1.52 0.41 -17.15
CA PHE A 185 2.94 0.68 -16.91
C PHE A 185 3.48 -0.26 -15.83
N PRO A 186 4.71 -0.77 -15.96
CA PRO A 186 5.30 -1.66 -14.97
C PRO A 186 5.44 -1.00 -13.60
N LEU A 187 5.09 -1.73 -12.56
CA LEU A 187 5.29 -1.35 -11.17
C LEU A 187 5.80 -2.54 -10.36
N THR A 188 6.42 -2.26 -9.23
CA THR A 188 6.84 -3.26 -8.24
C THR A 188 6.26 -2.90 -6.88
N ARG A 189 5.45 -3.77 -6.28
CA ARG A 189 5.07 -3.67 -4.86
C ARG A 189 6.11 -4.42 -4.03
N THR A 190 6.66 -3.76 -3.03
CA THR A 190 7.73 -4.30 -2.17
C THR A 190 7.82 -3.48 -0.88
N THR A 191 8.81 -3.73 -0.04
CA THR A 191 9.11 -2.90 1.12
C THR A 191 10.09 -1.78 0.78
N TRP A 192 10.10 -0.71 1.59
CA TRP A 192 11.03 0.40 1.42
C TRP A 192 12.48 -0.06 1.47
N GLY A 193 12.84 -0.95 2.43
CA GLY A 193 14.17 -1.50 2.56
C GLY A 193 14.65 -2.24 1.32
N GLU A 194 13.81 -3.10 0.76
CA GLU A 194 14.13 -3.83 -0.48
C GLU A 194 14.22 -2.90 -1.68
N TRP A 195 13.33 -1.90 -1.79
CA TRP A 195 13.33 -0.95 -2.91
C TRP A 195 14.60 -0.11 -2.91
N LYS A 196 14.92 0.58 -1.80
CA LYS A 196 16.11 1.42 -1.70
C LYS A 196 17.42 0.65 -1.85
N SER A 197 17.45 -0.62 -1.43
CA SER A 197 18.62 -1.50 -1.62
C SER A 197 18.91 -1.76 -3.10
N ARG A 198 17.85 -1.93 -3.90
CA ARG A 198 17.95 -2.14 -5.36
C ARG A 198 18.17 -0.85 -6.14
N HIS A 199 17.67 0.27 -5.61
CA HIS A 199 17.66 1.58 -6.25
C HIS A 199 18.13 2.66 -5.26
N PRO A 200 19.42 2.73 -4.90
CA PRO A 200 19.92 3.64 -3.86
C PRO A 200 19.74 5.13 -4.22
N GLU A 201 19.65 5.47 -5.50
CA GLU A 201 19.40 6.83 -6.01
C GLU A 201 17.87 7.16 -6.12
N THR A 202 17.00 6.31 -5.56
CA THR A 202 15.56 6.54 -5.60
C THR A 202 15.16 7.72 -4.72
N ASP A 203 14.09 8.41 -5.06
CA ASP A 203 13.34 9.26 -4.16
C ASP A 203 12.04 8.56 -3.73
N VAL A 204 11.34 9.14 -2.75
CA VAL A 204 10.09 8.58 -2.27
C VAL A 204 9.05 9.66 -2.02
N PHE A 205 7.81 9.38 -2.46
CA PHE A 205 6.64 10.14 -2.05
C PHE A 205 6.17 9.67 -0.68
N VAL A 206 6.20 10.57 0.30
CA VAL A 206 5.64 10.39 1.65
C VAL A 206 4.77 11.59 1.96
N HIS A 207 3.50 11.36 2.24
CA HIS A 207 2.63 12.40 2.76
C HIS A 207 2.98 12.65 4.24
N ASP A 208 3.01 13.91 4.65
CA ASP A 208 3.45 14.35 5.98
C ASP A 208 4.97 14.24 6.23
N ALA A 209 5.78 14.01 5.19
CA ALA A 209 7.21 14.27 5.31
C ALA A 209 7.41 15.75 5.70
N PRO A 210 8.32 16.08 6.63
CA PRO A 210 8.62 17.46 6.97
C PRO A 210 9.03 18.17 5.68
N LYS A 211 8.35 19.29 5.35
CA LYS A 211 8.73 20.12 4.22
C LYS A 211 10.15 20.61 4.49
N THR A 212 11.08 20.19 3.65
CA THR A 212 12.44 20.75 3.67
C THR A 212 12.28 22.27 3.49
N PRO A 213 12.83 23.10 4.38
CA PRO A 213 12.80 24.55 4.17
C PRO A 213 13.42 24.87 2.81
N ASP A 214 12.75 25.67 2.00
CA ASP A 214 13.28 26.18 0.74
C ASP A 214 14.66 26.80 1.00
N ARG A 215 15.70 26.27 0.36
CA ARG A 215 17.05 26.82 0.40
C ARG A 215 17.21 27.90 -0.65
#